data_6bf193441d6a3df3acde0a4b579ab29f
#
_entry.id   6bf193441d6a3df3acde0a4b579ab29f
#
_cell.length_a   1.000
_cell.length_b   1.000
_cell.length_c   1.000
_cell.angle_alpha   90.00
_cell.angle_beta   90.00
_cell.angle_gamma   90.00
#
_symmetry.space_group_name_H-M   'P 1'
#
loop_
_entity.id
_entity.type
_entity.pdbx_description
1 polymer ?
#
loop_
_entity_poly.entity_id
_entity_poly.type
_entity_poly.pdbx_seq_one_letter_code
_entity_poly.pdbx_strand_id
1 'polypeptide(L)'
;MTNKPIWSIARYCALLVIGNAMFALGFNLFLVPNSLNVGGLSGIAMILQRLLRRGGIGLYTAVMNVPLFVIGYKRLGRGFFFGSLLGMACNSLLIDLLAGLPAPQVETMLGVIFGGVLTGAGLGLVFLPGATTGGTDILARLLKRHLREVKMGYVTLAIDTVVLILTGLVFRDISKTLYSAVTLFICSRVLDAVLYGLDYSSVALIISDRYEDVYRAIDKQLDRGVTFLEGRGGYTGAPKTVLMTAVKSRQISELKQLVQCIDPNAFMIVQPAHQVLGEGFKRYSDDI
;
A
#
# COMPACT_ATOMS: atom_id res chain seq x y z
N MET A 1 18.25 23.56 8.63
CA MET A 1 16.76 23.50 8.79
C MET A 1 16.18 24.01 7.48
N THR A 2 15.86 23.12 6.54
CA THR A 2 15.25 23.50 5.26
C THR A 2 13.79 23.86 5.50
N ASN A 3 13.42 25.11 5.21
CA ASN A 3 12.04 25.59 5.21
C ASN A 3 11.23 24.74 4.23
N LYS A 4 10.55 23.71 4.75
CA LYS A 4 9.58 22.98 3.94
C LYS A 4 8.45 23.96 3.62
N PRO A 5 8.05 24.14 2.36
CA PRO A 5 7.01 25.09 2.00
C PRO A 5 5.70 24.73 2.74
N ILE A 6 4.94 25.73 3.15
CA ILE A 6 3.68 25.60 3.92
C ILE A 6 2.73 24.58 3.27
N TRP A 7 2.70 24.51 1.95
CA TRP A 7 1.94 23.52 1.18
C TRP A 7 2.32 22.06 1.49
N SER A 8 3.58 21.78 1.80
CA SER A 8 4.02 20.42 2.14
C SER A 8 3.53 20.01 3.53
N ILE A 9 3.44 20.97 4.46
CA ILE A 9 2.92 20.72 5.82
C ILE A 9 1.41 20.55 5.77
N ALA A 10 0.69 21.41 5.03
CA ALA A 10 -0.76 21.29 4.85
C ALA A 10 -1.15 19.94 4.21
N ARG A 11 -0.45 19.52 3.15
CA ARG A 11 -0.64 18.20 2.52
C ARG A 11 -0.37 17.05 3.50
N TYR A 12 0.69 17.17 4.30
CA TYR A 12 1.03 16.18 5.33
C TYR A 12 -0.10 16.02 6.35
N CYS A 13 -0.59 17.12 6.91
CA CYS A 13 -1.68 17.12 7.88
C CYS A 13 -3.00 16.60 7.25
N ALA A 14 -3.30 17.02 6.03
CA ALA A 14 -4.49 16.57 5.32
C ALA A 14 -4.48 15.03 5.11
N LEU A 15 -3.37 14.47 4.65
CA LEU A 15 -3.23 13.02 4.48
C LEU A 15 -3.38 12.27 5.79
N LEU A 16 -2.82 12.79 6.89
CA LEU A 16 -2.96 12.19 8.21
C LEU A 16 -4.42 12.21 8.68
N VAL A 17 -5.10 13.35 8.59
CA VAL A 17 -6.48 13.48 9.08
C VAL A 17 -7.44 12.64 8.23
N ILE A 18 -7.35 12.75 6.90
CA ILE A 18 -8.21 11.99 5.97
C ILE A 18 -7.96 10.49 6.13
N GLY A 19 -6.69 10.07 6.18
CA GLY A 19 -6.34 8.67 6.34
C GLY A 19 -6.86 8.07 7.65
N ASN A 20 -6.66 8.78 8.76
CA ASN A 20 -7.20 8.34 10.07
C ASN A 20 -8.73 8.37 10.12
N ALA A 21 -9.38 9.33 9.47
CA ALA A 21 -10.84 9.38 9.39
C ALA A 21 -11.39 8.19 8.58
N MET A 22 -10.77 7.86 7.44
CA MET A 22 -11.14 6.68 6.65
C MET A 22 -10.95 5.38 7.45
N PHE A 23 -9.83 5.26 8.16
CA PHE A 23 -9.58 4.12 9.03
C PHE A 23 -10.66 4.00 10.11
N ALA A 24 -10.92 5.08 10.84
CA ALA A 24 -11.90 5.09 11.94
C ALA A 24 -13.33 4.83 11.45
N LEU A 25 -13.72 5.34 10.28
CA LEU A 25 -15.02 5.03 9.66
C LEU A 25 -15.13 3.55 9.28
N GLY A 26 -14.12 3.00 8.59
CA GLY A 26 -14.08 1.58 8.24
C GLY A 26 -14.15 0.69 9.48
N PHE A 27 -13.41 1.06 10.51
CA PHE A 27 -13.35 0.34 11.78
C PHE A 27 -14.68 0.36 12.53
N ASN A 28 -15.23 1.56 12.79
CA ASN A 28 -16.44 1.71 13.60
C ASN A 28 -17.73 1.30 12.89
N LEU A 29 -17.85 1.55 11.58
CA LEU A 29 -19.08 1.25 10.86
C LEU A 29 -19.17 -0.22 10.41
N PHE A 30 -18.04 -0.85 10.10
CA PHE A 30 -18.06 -2.18 9.49
C PHE A 30 -17.41 -3.28 10.33
N LEU A 31 -16.33 -3.00 11.03
CA LEU A 31 -15.57 -4.04 11.71
C LEU A 31 -16.04 -4.27 13.14
N VAL A 32 -16.17 -3.21 13.94
CA VAL A 32 -16.62 -3.31 15.34
C VAL A 32 -18.00 -3.94 15.45
N PRO A 33 -19.03 -3.53 14.66
CA PRO A 33 -20.37 -4.12 14.77
C PRO A 33 -20.40 -5.60 14.43
N ASN A 34 -19.55 -6.02 13.45
CA ASN A 34 -19.46 -7.43 13.06
C ASN A 34 -18.48 -8.23 13.94
N SER A 35 -17.88 -7.62 14.97
CA SER A 35 -16.85 -8.23 15.83
C SER A 35 -15.65 -8.76 15.03
N LEU A 36 -15.29 -8.06 13.94
CA LEU A 36 -14.15 -8.38 13.09
C LEU A 36 -12.90 -7.69 13.62
N ASN A 37 -11.80 -8.41 13.63
CA ASN A 37 -10.51 -7.90 14.09
C ASN A 37 -9.61 -7.57 12.88
N VAL A 38 -9.03 -6.37 12.89
CA VAL A 38 -8.03 -5.94 11.88
C VAL A 38 -6.59 -6.23 12.30
N GLY A 39 -6.37 -7.03 13.34
CA GLY A 39 -5.02 -7.19 13.89
C GLY A 39 -4.56 -5.95 14.66
N GLY A 40 -3.26 -5.84 14.82
CA GLY A 40 -2.64 -4.69 15.45
C GLY A 40 -3.03 -4.45 16.91
N LEU A 41 -2.60 -3.32 17.45
CA LEU A 41 -3.00 -2.92 18.81
C LEU A 41 -4.47 -2.51 18.88
N SER A 42 -5.05 -1.98 17.81
CA SER A 42 -6.49 -1.67 17.76
C SER A 42 -7.35 -2.91 17.92
N GLY A 43 -6.91 -4.03 17.33
CA GLY A 43 -7.56 -5.33 17.52
C GLY A 43 -7.44 -5.85 18.95
N ILE A 44 -6.26 -5.72 19.58
CA ILE A 44 -6.07 -6.09 20.99
C ILE A 44 -6.90 -5.15 21.89
N ALA A 45 -6.94 -3.85 21.59
CA ALA A 45 -7.74 -2.87 22.32
C ALA A 45 -9.25 -3.17 22.25
N MET A 46 -9.73 -3.65 21.09
CA MET A 46 -11.13 -4.08 20.92
C MET A 46 -11.44 -5.30 21.81
N ILE A 47 -10.52 -6.26 21.92
CA ILE A 47 -10.65 -7.40 22.84
C ILE A 47 -10.71 -6.91 24.28
N LEU A 48 -9.79 -6.02 24.66
CA LEU A 48 -9.70 -5.48 26.02
C LEU A 48 -10.95 -4.70 26.39
N GLN A 49 -11.47 -3.85 25.49
CA GLN A 49 -12.72 -3.12 25.67
C GLN A 49 -13.90 -4.08 25.89
N ARG A 50 -13.98 -5.16 25.12
CA ARG A 50 -15.05 -6.16 25.27
C ARG A 50 -14.97 -6.92 26.60
N LEU A 51 -13.77 -7.21 27.09
CA LEU A 51 -13.56 -7.89 28.37
C LEU A 51 -13.86 -6.97 29.56
N LEU A 52 -13.37 -5.73 29.52
CA LEU A 52 -13.50 -4.77 30.62
C LEU A 52 -14.84 -4.03 30.60
N ARG A 53 -15.52 -3.98 29.45
CA ARG A 53 -16.81 -3.28 29.23
C ARG A 53 -16.80 -1.81 29.63
N ARG A 54 -15.63 -1.17 29.64
CA ARG A 54 -15.41 0.23 30.00
C ARG A 54 -14.37 0.86 29.08
N GLY A 55 -14.39 2.20 28.93
CA GLY A 55 -13.42 2.95 28.13
C GLY A 55 -13.61 2.81 26.62
N GLY A 56 -12.97 3.71 25.86
CA GLY A 56 -12.94 3.70 24.40
C GLY A 56 -11.83 2.79 23.85
N ILE A 57 -12.03 2.24 22.67
CA ILE A 57 -11.00 1.44 21.97
C ILE A 57 -9.78 2.33 21.66
N GLY A 58 -10.02 3.59 21.28
CA GLY A 58 -8.94 4.54 21.01
C GLY A 58 -8.07 4.80 22.22
N LEU A 59 -8.68 4.95 23.41
CA LEU A 59 -7.94 5.13 24.66
C LEU A 59 -7.02 3.94 24.96
N TYR A 60 -7.54 2.71 24.84
CA TYR A 60 -6.73 1.51 25.05
C TYR A 60 -5.58 1.41 24.02
N THR A 61 -5.88 1.72 22.77
CA THR A 61 -4.88 1.76 21.70
C THR A 61 -3.79 2.78 22.03
N ALA A 62 -4.16 3.98 22.49
CA ALA A 62 -3.20 5.01 22.87
C ALA A 62 -2.27 4.57 24.01
N VAL A 63 -2.84 4.01 25.09
CA VAL A 63 -2.06 3.56 26.25
C VAL A 63 -1.10 2.42 25.87
N MET A 64 -1.56 1.45 25.11
CA MET A 64 -0.73 0.31 24.66
C MET A 64 0.36 0.74 23.68
N ASN A 65 0.21 1.86 23.01
CA ASN A 65 1.23 2.41 22.11
C ASN A 65 2.44 3.01 22.84
N VAL A 66 2.30 3.45 24.09
CA VAL A 66 3.39 4.12 24.83
C VAL A 66 4.72 3.34 24.78
N PRO A 67 4.79 2.06 25.13
CA PRO A 67 6.05 1.31 25.08
C PRO A 67 6.63 1.20 23.66
N LEU A 68 5.77 1.05 22.62
CA LEU A 68 6.22 0.96 21.24
C LEU A 68 6.80 2.28 20.74
N PHE A 69 6.24 3.40 21.18
CA PHE A 69 6.78 4.73 20.86
C PHE A 69 8.15 4.97 21.50
N VAL A 70 8.38 4.48 22.72
CA VAL A 70 9.70 4.57 23.36
C VAL A 70 10.76 3.81 22.55
N ILE A 71 10.41 2.63 22.04
CA ILE A 71 11.30 1.83 21.17
C ILE A 71 11.50 2.52 19.82
N GLY A 72 10.40 3.00 19.21
CA GLY A 72 10.39 3.67 17.91
C GLY A 72 11.23 4.95 17.90
N TYR A 73 11.17 5.75 18.96
CA TYR A 73 11.97 6.97 19.09
C TYR A 73 13.48 6.72 18.93
N LYS A 74 13.98 5.69 19.60
CA LYS A 74 15.42 5.35 19.57
C LYS A 74 15.90 4.84 18.20
N ARG A 75 15.02 4.24 17.41
CA ARG A 75 15.39 3.53 16.18
C ARG A 75 15.00 4.25 14.89
N LEU A 76 13.91 5.00 14.86
CA LEU A 76 13.32 5.58 13.64
C LEU A 76 13.53 7.09 13.48
N GLY A 77 14.03 7.76 14.53
CA GLY A 77 14.37 9.18 14.48
C GLY A 77 13.23 10.12 14.87
N ARG A 78 13.60 11.40 15.12
CA ARG A 78 12.67 12.42 15.68
C ARG A 78 11.51 12.76 14.74
N GLY A 79 11.77 12.89 13.45
CA GLY A 79 10.71 13.26 12.49
C GLY A 79 9.62 12.21 12.39
N PHE A 80 10.00 10.94 12.35
CA PHE A 80 9.06 9.81 12.38
C PHE A 80 8.27 9.78 13.69
N PHE A 81 8.95 10.00 14.82
CA PHE A 81 8.32 9.97 16.13
C PHE A 81 7.18 10.98 16.26
N PHE A 82 7.44 12.26 15.95
CA PHE A 82 6.42 13.32 16.08
C PHE A 82 5.28 13.11 15.09
N GLY A 83 5.57 12.70 13.87
CA GLY A 83 4.55 12.39 12.86
C GLY A 83 3.66 11.23 13.28
N SER A 84 4.27 10.16 13.80
CA SER A 84 3.52 8.97 14.27
C SER A 84 2.76 9.23 15.57
N LEU A 85 3.30 10.07 16.46
CA LEU A 85 2.58 10.50 17.67
C LEU A 85 1.31 11.29 17.30
N LEU A 86 1.42 12.21 16.32
CA LEU A 86 0.27 12.92 15.79
C LEU A 86 -0.73 11.97 15.10
N GLY A 87 -0.22 11.04 14.28
CA GLY A 87 -1.04 10.04 13.63
C GLY A 87 -1.80 9.16 14.62
N MET A 88 -1.11 8.66 15.66
CA MET A 88 -1.72 7.87 16.74
C MET A 88 -2.78 8.66 17.51
N ALA A 89 -2.47 9.90 17.93
CA ALA A 89 -3.41 10.73 18.65
C ALA A 89 -4.67 11.01 17.82
N CYS A 90 -4.49 11.34 16.54
CA CYS A 90 -5.57 11.54 15.59
C CYS A 90 -6.41 10.27 15.40
N ASN A 91 -5.77 9.12 15.24
CA ASN A 91 -6.45 7.85 15.06
C ASN A 91 -7.28 7.46 16.29
N SER A 92 -6.68 7.52 17.47
CA SER A 92 -7.35 7.18 18.74
C SER A 92 -8.53 8.09 19.02
N LEU A 93 -8.36 9.39 18.79
CA LEU A 93 -9.43 10.38 18.95
C LEU A 93 -10.59 10.13 17.96
N LEU A 94 -10.27 9.88 16.69
CA LEU A 94 -11.30 9.66 15.66
C LEU A 94 -12.03 8.33 15.86
N ILE A 95 -11.37 7.27 16.31
CA ILE A 95 -12.02 6.02 16.65
C ILE A 95 -13.08 6.25 17.74
N ASP A 96 -12.72 6.95 18.82
CA ASP A 96 -13.65 7.18 19.94
C ASP A 96 -14.73 8.21 19.59
N LEU A 97 -14.39 9.26 18.83
CA LEU A 97 -15.36 10.27 18.40
C LEU A 97 -16.43 9.69 17.44
N LEU A 98 -16.02 8.81 16.54
CA LEU A 98 -16.90 8.21 15.54
C LEU A 98 -17.58 6.91 16.06
N ALA A 99 -17.25 6.45 17.26
CA ALA A 99 -17.86 5.25 17.86
C ALA A 99 -19.38 5.35 18.07
N GLY A 100 -19.92 6.59 18.19
CA GLY A 100 -21.35 6.85 18.33
C GLY A 100 -22.15 6.88 17.03
N LEU A 101 -21.51 6.74 15.87
CA LEU A 101 -22.20 6.75 14.59
C LEU A 101 -23.07 5.48 14.43
N PRO A 102 -24.29 5.62 13.87
CA PRO A 102 -25.13 4.45 13.59
C PRO A 102 -24.46 3.57 12.53
N ALA A 103 -24.11 2.34 12.91
CA ALA A 103 -23.53 1.39 11.98
C ALA A 103 -24.61 0.85 11.02
N PRO A 104 -24.33 0.76 9.73
CA PRO A 104 -25.23 0.16 8.77
C PRO A 104 -25.39 -1.34 9.07
N GLN A 105 -26.62 -1.81 9.07
CA GLN A 105 -26.90 -3.25 9.19
C GLN A 105 -26.63 -3.91 7.84
N VAL A 106 -25.42 -4.42 7.67
CA VAL A 106 -25.00 -5.10 6.45
C VAL A 106 -24.61 -6.54 6.76
N GLU A 107 -24.68 -7.39 5.75
CA GLU A 107 -24.17 -8.75 5.84
C GLU A 107 -22.66 -8.73 6.20
N THR A 108 -22.22 -9.68 7.02
CA THR A 108 -20.84 -9.75 7.54
C THR A 108 -19.81 -9.69 6.41
N MET A 109 -20.09 -10.34 5.27
CA MET A 109 -19.16 -10.31 4.12
C MET A 109 -18.97 -8.91 3.52
N LEU A 110 -20.04 -8.12 3.44
CA LEU A 110 -19.94 -6.70 3.05
C LEU A 110 -19.14 -5.90 4.06
N GLY A 111 -19.35 -6.18 5.35
CA GLY A 111 -18.53 -5.60 6.43
C GLY A 111 -17.04 -5.90 6.27
N VAL A 112 -16.68 -7.13 5.91
CA VAL A 112 -15.32 -7.57 5.61
C VAL A 112 -14.72 -6.76 4.46
N ILE A 113 -15.43 -6.65 3.34
CA ILE A 113 -14.94 -5.98 2.13
C ILE A 113 -14.79 -4.48 2.38
N PHE A 114 -15.87 -3.79 2.77
CA PHE A 114 -15.84 -2.33 2.94
C PHE A 114 -14.98 -1.92 4.13
N GLY A 115 -15.02 -2.68 5.22
CA GLY A 115 -14.14 -2.47 6.37
C GLY A 115 -12.66 -2.62 6.00
N GLY A 116 -12.30 -3.69 5.29
CA GLY A 116 -10.93 -3.93 4.82
C GLY A 116 -10.44 -2.88 3.84
N VAL A 117 -11.30 -2.44 2.89
CA VAL A 117 -10.95 -1.39 1.92
C VAL A 117 -10.73 -0.05 2.61
N LEU A 118 -11.66 0.39 3.46
CA LEU A 118 -11.56 1.70 4.13
C LEU A 118 -10.39 1.75 5.11
N THR A 119 -10.21 0.70 5.92
CA THR A 119 -9.08 0.65 6.86
C THR A 119 -7.74 0.56 6.13
N GLY A 120 -7.64 -0.25 5.08
CA GLY A 120 -6.43 -0.36 4.26
C GLY A 120 -6.08 0.94 3.52
N ALA A 121 -7.06 1.60 2.92
CA ALA A 121 -6.86 2.90 2.28
C ALA A 121 -6.46 3.97 3.30
N GLY A 122 -7.12 3.99 4.46
CA GLY A 122 -6.79 4.90 5.55
C GLY A 122 -5.35 4.74 6.04
N LEU A 123 -4.91 3.50 6.32
CA LEU A 123 -3.53 3.20 6.69
C LEU A 123 -2.54 3.60 5.59
N GLY A 124 -2.85 3.29 4.34
CA GLY A 124 -2.02 3.68 3.21
C GLY A 124 -1.80 5.19 3.14
N LEU A 125 -2.85 5.99 3.30
CA LEU A 125 -2.77 7.46 3.32
C LEU A 125 -1.94 8.00 4.48
N VAL A 126 -2.03 7.37 5.67
CA VAL A 126 -1.20 7.74 6.84
C VAL A 126 0.27 7.37 6.62
N PHE A 127 0.54 6.26 5.95
CA PHE A 127 1.91 5.79 5.70
C PHE A 127 2.62 6.55 4.59
N LEU A 128 1.90 7.11 3.61
CA LEU A 128 2.46 7.88 2.50
C LEU A 128 3.42 9.01 2.96
N PRO A 129 3.04 9.88 3.93
CA PRO A 129 3.93 10.92 4.42
C PRO A 129 4.98 10.43 5.42
N GLY A 130 5.08 9.12 5.64
CA GLY A 130 6.06 8.51 6.54
C GLY A 130 5.64 8.44 8.02
N ALA A 131 4.37 8.69 8.34
CA ALA A 131 3.81 8.51 9.68
C ALA A 131 3.25 7.08 9.88
N THR A 132 2.73 6.78 11.07
CA THR A 132 1.94 5.57 11.37
C THR A 132 0.80 5.91 12.31
N THR A 133 -0.18 5.01 12.40
CA THR A 133 -1.25 5.08 13.41
C THR A 133 -0.77 4.60 14.79
N GLY A 134 0.51 4.24 14.91
CA GLY A 134 1.06 3.57 16.09
C GLY A 134 0.91 2.05 15.99
N GLY A 135 0.97 1.38 17.14
CA GLY A 135 0.71 -0.04 17.22
C GLY A 135 1.77 -0.91 16.57
N THR A 136 1.31 -2.06 16.09
CA THR A 136 2.13 -3.02 15.33
C THR A 136 2.75 -2.40 14.09
N ASP A 137 2.23 -1.28 13.59
CA ASP A 137 2.77 -0.52 12.46
C ASP A 137 4.20 -0.02 12.73
N ILE A 138 4.51 0.36 13.98
CA ILE A 138 5.88 0.75 14.38
C ILE A 138 6.80 -0.47 14.24
N LEU A 139 6.35 -1.64 14.68
CA LEU A 139 7.10 -2.89 14.51
C LEU A 139 7.28 -3.24 13.03
N ALA A 140 6.20 -3.11 12.24
CA ALA A 140 6.24 -3.34 10.80
C ALA A 140 7.26 -2.41 10.12
N ARG A 141 7.29 -1.15 10.51
CA ARG A 141 8.26 -0.17 9.99
C ARG A 141 9.70 -0.48 10.39
N LEU A 142 9.91 -0.93 11.63
CA LEU A 142 11.23 -1.38 12.09
C LEU A 142 11.70 -2.61 11.30
N LEU A 143 10.81 -3.58 11.09
CA LEU A 143 11.11 -4.80 10.36
C LEU A 143 11.35 -4.53 8.86
N LYS A 144 10.60 -3.61 8.27
CA LYS A 144 10.77 -3.16 6.87
C LYS A 144 12.19 -2.63 6.58
N ARG A 145 12.88 -2.06 7.56
CA ARG A 145 14.29 -1.63 7.38
C ARG A 145 15.24 -2.78 7.08
N HIS A 146 14.91 -3.99 7.54
CA HIS A 146 15.68 -5.22 7.29
C HIS A 146 15.14 -5.97 6.06
N LEU A 147 13.82 -5.89 5.82
CA LEU A 147 13.12 -6.55 4.73
C LEU A 147 12.75 -5.54 3.63
N ARG A 148 13.76 -4.91 3.02
CA ARG A 148 13.56 -3.81 2.05
C ARG A 148 12.73 -4.22 0.83
N GLU A 149 12.87 -5.44 0.35
CA GLU A 149 12.19 -5.95 -0.84
C GLU A 149 10.72 -6.34 -0.59
N VAL A 150 10.35 -6.63 0.66
CA VAL A 150 8.98 -7.03 1.00
C VAL A 150 8.09 -5.80 1.11
N LYS A 151 6.93 -5.77 0.44
CA LYS A 151 5.96 -4.68 0.53
C LYS A 151 5.44 -4.51 1.96
N MET A 152 5.09 -3.27 2.33
CA MET A 152 4.67 -2.92 3.69
C MET A 152 3.43 -3.70 4.14
N GLY A 153 2.46 -3.89 3.26
CA GLY A 153 1.24 -4.64 3.55
C GLY A 153 1.50 -6.10 3.93
N TYR A 154 2.46 -6.77 3.30
CA TYR A 154 2.82 -8.14 3.69
C TYR A 154 3.49 -8.20 5.06
N VAL A 155 4.31 -7.20 5.41
CA VAL A 155 4.95 -7.13 6.73
C VAL A 155 3.89 -6.91 7.81
N THR A 156 2.97 -5.98 7.58
CA THR A 156 1.83 -5.71 8.47
C THR A 156 0.95 -6.96 8.60
N LEU A 157 0.58 -7.57 7.46
CA LEU A 157 -0.23 -8.80 7.44
C LEU A 157 0.41 -9.93 8.28
N ALA A 158 1.71 -10.13 8.17
CA ALA A 158 2.40 -11.18 8.93
C ALA A 158 2.33 -10.94 10.45
N ILE A 159 2.56 -9.70 10.90
CA ILE A 159 2.48 -9.32 12.31
C ILE A 159 1.04 -9.46 12.81
N ASP A 160 0.08 -8.93 12.05
CA ASP A 160 -1.33 -8.91 12.45
C ASP A 160 -1.96 -10.30 12.42
N THR A 161 -1.46 -11.21 11.58
CA THR A 161 -1.86 -12.62 11.59
C THR A 161 -1.55 -13.28 12.94
N VAL A 162 -0.43 -12.95 13.58
CA VAL A 162 -0.11 -13.46 14.93
C VAL A 162 -1.16 -12.96 15.93
N VAL A 163 -1.51 -11.69 15.87
CA VAL A 163 -2.56 -11.10 16.74
C VAL A 163 -3.91 -11.76 16.48
N LEU A 164 -4.23 -12.01 15.20
CA LEU A 164 -5.47 -12.68 14.81
C LEU A 164 -5.57 -14.11 15.36
N ILE A 165 -4.51 -14.89 15.26
CA ILE A 165 -4.44 -16.25 15.79
C ILE A 165 -4.71 -16.23 17.31
N LEU A 166 -4.03 -15.33 18.05
CA LEU A 166 -4.24 -15.16 19.48
C LEU A 166 -5.70 -14.78 19.79
N THR A 167 -6.28 -13.88 18.99
CA THR A 167 -7.69 -13.49 19.13
C THR A 167 -8.62 -14.69 18.93
N GLY A 168 -8.39 -15.47 17.87
CA GLY A 168 -9.18 -16.67 17.57
C GLY A 168 -9.13 -17.71 18.69
N LEU A 169 -7.97 -17.90 19.31
CA LEU A 169 -7.80 -18.80 20.45
C LEU A 169 -8.58 -18.31 21.69
N VAL A 170 -8.61 -17.00 21.95
CA VAL A 170 -9.30 -16.40 23.08
C VAL A 170 -10.83 -16.47 22.90
N PHE A 171 -11.33 -16.10 21.72
CA PHE A 171 -12.78 -16.02 21.48
C PHE A 171 -13.40 -17.34 21.03
N ARG A 172 -12.62 -18.31 20.59
CA ARG A 172 -13.06 -19.62 20.09
C ARG A 172 -14.16 -19.56 19.02
N ASP A 173 -14.14 -18.48 18.21
CA ASP A 173 -15.07 -18.27 17.10
C ASP A 173 -14.31 -18.35 15.78
N ILE A 174 -14.33 -19.53 15.18
CA ILE A 174 -13.62 -19.81 13.94
C ILE A 174 -14.16 -18.95 12.80
N SER A 175 -15.48 -18.76 12.70
CA SER A 175 -16.09 -18.00 11.62
C SER A 175 -15.61 -16.55 11.63
N LYS A 176 -15.64 -15.89 12.79
CA LYS A 176 -15.17 -14.51 12.94
C LYS A 176 -13.66 -14.38 12.69
N THR A 177 -12.90 -15.39 13.11
CA THR A 177 -11.45 -15.42 12.84
C THR A 177 -11.17 -15.51 11.35
N LEU A 178 -11.89 -16.35 10.60
CA LEU A 178 -11.75 -16.47 9.15
C LEU A 178 -12.18 -15.19 8.43
N TYR A 179 -13.30 -14.58 8.79
CA TYR A 179 -13.72 -13.28 8.25
C TYR A 179 -12.70 -12.19 8.54
N SER A 180 -12.14 -12.17 9.74
CA SER A 180 -11.07 -11.24 10.09
C SER A 180 -9.78 -11.47 9.27
N ALA A 181 -9.43 -12.71 8.97
CA ALA A 181 -8.31 -13.04 8.10
C ALA A 181 -8.52 -12.49 6.67
N VAL A 182 -9.73 -12.63 6.13
CA VAL A 182 -10.08 -12.06 4.82
C VAL A 182 -10.01 -10.52 4.88
N THR A 183 -10.53 -9.91 5.96
CA THR A 183 -10.44 -8.45 6.17
C THR A 183 -8.99 -7.97 6.16
N LEU A 184 -8.10 -8.63 6.90
CA LEU A 184 -6.67 -8.31 6.96
C LEU A 184 -6.00 -8.44 5.59
N PHE A 185 -6.34 -9.48 4.85
CA PHE A 185 -5.81 -9.67 3.50
C PHE A 185 -6.22 -8.52 2.57
N ILE A 186 -7.51 -8.14 2.56
CA ILE A 186 -8.02 -7.01 1.77
C ILE A 186 -7.33 -5.71 2.21
N CYS A 187 -7.27 -5.46 3.52
CA CYS A 187 -6.60 -4.28 4.09
C CYS A 187 -5.14 -4.19 3.63
N SER A 188 -4.38 -5.28 3.71
CA SER A 188 -2.98 -5.36 3.26
C SER A 188 -2.83 -5.05 1.77
N ARG A 189 -3.72 -5.59 0.92
CA ARG A 189 -3.68 -5.37 -0.53
C ARG A 189 -4.01 -3.92 -0.91
N VAL A 190 -5.01 -3.34 -0.26
CA VAL A 190 -5.40 -1.95 -0.47
C VAL A 190 -4.33 -0.99 0.05
N LEU A 191 -3.75 -1.27 1.21
CA LEU A 191 -2.62 -0.52 1.76
C LEU A 191 -1.45 -0.48 0.76
N ASP A 192 -1.05 -1.63 0.21
CA ASP A 192 0.02 -1.69 -0.78
C ASP A 192 -0.35 -0.93 -2.07
N ALA A 193 -1.61 -1.02 -2.52
CA ALA A 193 -2.09 -0.28 -3.69
C ALA A 193 -2.01 1.25 -3.48
N VAL A 194 -2.31 1.74 -2.28
CA VAL A 194 -2.21 3.17 -1.94
C VAL A 194 -0.75 3.60 -1.81
N LEU A 195 0.11 2.79 -1.16
CA LEU A 195 1.51 3.14 -0.92
C LEU A 195 2.37 3.12 -2.18
N TYR A 196 2.22 2.07 -2.97
CA TYR A 196 3.09 1.82 -4.11
C TYR A 196 2.44 2.21 -5.44
N GLY A 197 1.12 2.53 -5.41
CA GLY A 197 0.32 2.82 -6.58
C GLY A 197 -0.07 1.54 -7.33
N LEU A 198 -0.99 1.72 -8.28
CA LEU A 198 -1.32 0.71 -9.27
C LEU A 198 -0.41 0.83 -10.51
N ASP A 199 0.58 1.72 -10.46
CA ASP A 199 1.52 1.99 -11.55
C ASP A 199 2.57 0.86 -11.64
N TYR A 200 2.12 -0.28 -12.12
CA TYR A 200 3.03 -1.30 -12.62
C TYR A 200 3.65 -0.77 -13.92
N SER A 201 4.97 -0.82 -13.99
CA SER A 201 5.70 -0.61 -15.24
C SER A 201 5.92 -1.96 -15.91
N SER A 202 6.11 -1.94 -17.21
CA SER A 202 6.48 -3.14 -17.97
C SER A 202 7.62 -2.82 -18.92
N VAL A 203 8.45 -3.80 -19.16
CA VAL A 203 9.46 -3.75 -20.22
C VAL A 203 8.89 -4.49 -21.42
N ALA A 204 8.90 -3.83 -22.57
CA ALA A 204 8.58 -4.42 -23.85
C ALA A 204 9.86 -4.65 -24.66
N LEU A 205 10.01 -5.87 -25.17
CA LEU A 205 11.01 -6.23 -26.16
C LEU A 205 10.26 -6.42 -27.49
N ILE A 206 10.64 -5.63 -28.51
CA ILE A 206 9.97 -5.60 -29.79
C ILE A 206 10.98 -5.98 -30.88
N ILE A 207 10.66 -7.00 -31.65
CA ILE A 207 11.43 -7.47 -32.78
C ILE A 207 10.61 -7.19 -34.03
N SER A 208 11.10 -6.30 -34.89
CA SER A 208 10.43 -5.86 -36.11
C SER A 208 11.48 -5.59 -37.20
N ASP A 209 11.13 -5.91 -38.41
CA ASP A 209 11.96 -5.52 -39.57
C ASP A 209 11.82 -4.01 -39.87
N ARG A 210 10.78 -3.36 -39.32
CA ARG A 210 10.55 -1.92 -39.38
C ARG A 210 10.88 -1.21 -38.05
N TYR A 211 11.92 -1.65 -37.38
CA TYR A 211 12.26 -1.19 -36.03
C TYR A 211 12.48 0.34 -35.92
N GLU A 212 13.01 0.99 -36.97
CA GLU A 212 13.18 2.45 -36.96
C GLU A 212 11.85 3.22 -36.94
N ASP A 213 10.86 2.77 -37.76
CA ASP A 213 9.53 3.39 -37.78
C ASP A 213 8.82 3.21 -36.43
N VAL A 214 8.96 2.01 -35.85
CA VAL A 214 8.43 1.69 -34.50
C VAL A 214 9.08 2.56 -33.45
N TYR A 215 10.42 2.70 -33.48
CA TYR A 215 11.14 3.58 -32.56
C TYR A 215 10.63 5.02 -32.64
N ARG A 216 10.58 5.60 -33.85
CA ARG A 216 10.13 6.99 -34.04
C ARG A 216 8.70 7.22 -33.53
N ALA A 217 7.87 6.24 -33.68
CA ALA A 217 6.48 6.30 -33.20
C ALA A 217 6.39 6.21 -31.68
N ILE A 218 7.17 5.33 -31.03
CA ILE A 218 7.26 5.22 -29.56
C ILE A 218 7.75 6.55 -28.97
N ASP A 219 8.84 7.07 -29.49
CA ASP A 219 9.45 8.32 -29.02
C ASP A 219 8.43 9.49 -29.14
N LYS A 220 7.80 9.64 -30.31
CA LYS A 220 6.90 10.77 -30.60
C LYS A 220 5.55 10.69 -29.89
N GLN A 221 4.95 9.49 -29.78
CA GLN A 221 3.58 9.33 -29.29
C GLN A 221 3.50 8.94 -27.82
N LEU A 222 4.45 8.13 -27.35
CA LEU A 222 4.44 7.64 -25.97
C LEU A 222 5.39 8.40 -25.05
N ASP A 223 6.29 9.22 -25.61
CA ASP A 223 7.34 9.95 -24.89
C ASP A 223 8.15 8.99 -23.99
N ARG A 224 8.68 7.91 -24.63
CA ARG A 224 9.42 6.84 -23.95
C ARG A 224 10.72 6.54 -24.65
N GLY A 225 11.79 6.49 -23.82
CA GLY A 225 13.09 6.08 -24.31
C GLY A 225 13.10 4.64 -24.83
N VAL A 226 13.85 4.41 -25.88
CA VAL A 226 14.03 3.10 -26.48
C VAL A 226 15.51 2.79 -26.56
N THR A 227 15.90 1.58 -26.19
CA THR A 227 17.27 1.08 -26.34
C THR A 227 17.30 0.03 -27.44
N PHE A 228 18.22 0.17 -28.39
CA PHE A 228 18.48 -0.84 -29.40
C PHE A 228 19.39 -1.92 -28.82
N LEU A 229 18.93 -3.17 -28.88
CA LEU A 229 19.73 -4.34 -28.52
C LEU A 229 20.06 -5.09 -29.79
N GLU A 230 21.33 -5.31 -30.05
CA GLU A 230 21.78 -6.11 -31.17
C GLU A 230 21.57 -7.59 -30.86
N GLY A 231 20.96 -8.29 -31.77
CA GLY A 231 20.68 -9.72 -31.66
C GLY A 231 20.92 -10.46 -32.96
N ARG A 232 20.79 -11.78 -32.92
CA ARG A 232 20.90 -12.64 -34.10
C ARG A 232 19.77 -13.65 -34.11
N GLY A 233 19.09 -13.79 -35.25
CA GLY A 233 18.05 -14.79 -35.41
C GLY A 233 18.63 -16.20 -35.28
N GLY A 234 18.15 -16.99 -34.33
CA GLY A 234 18.69 -18.35 -34.10
C GLY A 234 18.49 -19.29 -35.27
N TYR A 235 17.41 -19.15 -36.03
CA TYR A 235 17.12 -19.96 -37.18
C TYR A 235 17.78 -19.44 -38.46
N THR A 236 17.65 -18.14 -38.71
CA THR A 236 18.15 -17.54 -39.98
C THR A 236 19.59 -17.16 -39.91
N GLY A 237 20.18 -17.01 -38.73
CA GLY A 237 21.51 -16.45 -38.52
C GLY A 237 21.65 -14.95 -38.89
N ALA A 238 20.53 -14.31 -39.30
CA ALA A 238 20.53 -12.90 -39.68
C ALA A 238 20.64 -11.96 -38.48
N PRO A 239 21.30 -10.80 -38.62
CA PRO A 239 21.30 -9.77 -37.59
C PRO A 239 19.87 -9.25 -37.38
N LYS A 240 19.47 -8.98 -36.13
CA LYS A 240 18.19 -8.43 -35.74
C LYS A 240 18.39 -7.34 -34.69
N THR A 241 17.67 -6.23 -34.84
CA THR A 241 17.62 -5.19 -33.83
C THR A 241 16.36 -5.38 -32.99
N VAL A 242 16.54 -5.50 -31.67
CA VAL A 242 15.46 -5.60 -30.70
C VAL A 242 15.31 -4.27 -29.99
N LEU A 243 14.11 -3.69 -30.03
CA LEU A 243 13.79 -2.50 -29.29
C LEU A 243 13.40 -2.87 -27.86
N MET A 244 14.10 -2.33 -26.88
CA MET A 244 13.76 -2.43 -25.47
C MET A 244 13.22 -1.09 -25.00
N THR A 245 11.99 -1.06 -24.49
CA THR A 245 11.38 0.13 -23.91
C THR A 245 10.67 -0.18 -22.61
N ALA A 246 10.75 0.73 -21.64
CA ALA A 246 9.98 0.67 -20.42
C ALA A 246 8.77 1.58 -20.54
N VAL A 247 7.59 1.06 -20.27
CA VAL A 247 6.31 1.79 -20.35
C VAL A 247 5.48 1.59 -19.09
N LYS A 248 4.63 2.56 -18.76
CA LYS A 248 3.62 2.37 -17.71
C LYS A 248 2.56 1.39 -18.19
N SER A 249 2.00 0.58 -17.30
CA SER A 249 1.02 -0.45 -17.66
C SER A 249 -0.18 0.12 -18.45
N ARG A 250 -0.59 1.34 -18.17
CA ARG A 250 -1.64 2.04 -18.94
C ARG A 250 -1.29 2.32 -20.40
N GLN A 251 0.02 2.41 -20.72
CA GLN A 251 0.51 2.66 -22.08
C GLN A 251 0.71 1.37 -22.89
N ILE A 252 0.60 0.19 -22.29
CA ILE A 252 0.84 -1.10 -22.97
C ILE A 252 -0.14 -1.31 -24.12
N SER A 253 -1.42 -0.98 -23.92
CA SER A 253 -2.43 -1.15 -24.97
C SER A 253 -2.16 -0.24 -26.17
N GLU A 254 -1.76 0.99 -25.91
CA GLU A 254 -1.38 1.96 -26.92
C GLU A 254 -0.11 1.52 -27.65
N LEU A 255 0.92 1.06 -26.92
CA LEU A 255 2.14 0.50 -27.50
C LEU A 255 1.87 -0.68 -28.42
N LYS A 256 0.98 -1.60 -28.01
CA LYS A 256 0.60 -2.77 -28.84
C LYS A 256 -0.07 -2.32 -30.14
N GLN A 257 -1.02 -1.40 -30.05
CA GLN A 257 -1.71 -0.88 -31.24
C GLN A 257 -0.74 -0.18 -32.18
N LEU A 258 0.15 0.68 -31.64
CA LEU A 258 1.14 1.40 -32.40
C LEU A 258 2.08 0.44 -33.18
N VAL A 259 2.60 -0.56 -32.49
CA VAL A 259 3.49 -1.57 -33.13
C VAL A 259 2.75 -2.36 -34.19
N GLN A 260 1.54 -2.83 -33.92
CA GLN A 260 0.74 -3.60 -34.85
C GLN A 260 0.32 -2.81 -36.09
N CYS A 261 0.04 -1.51 -35.95
CA CYS A 261 -0.26 -0.65 -37.09
C CYS A 261 0.93 -0.43 -38.03
N ILE A 262 2.17 -0.39 -37.47
CA ILE A 262 3.38 -0.17 -38.25
C ILE A 262 3.87 -1.48 -38.88
N ASP A 263 3.94 -2.53 -38.08
CA ASP A 263 4.39 -3.85 -38.54
C ASP A 263 3.49 -4.94 -37.95
N PRO A 264 2.50 -5.43 -38.71
CA PRO A 264 1.62 -6.51 -38.27
C PRO A 264 2.34 -7.82 -37.94
N ASN A 265 3.55 -8.03 -38.45
CA ASN A 265 4.38 -9.21 -38.21
C ASN A 265 5.39 -9.04 -37.08
N ALA A 266 5.40 -7.87 -36.42
CA ALA A 266 6.28 -7.64 -35.28
C ALA A 266 6.01 -8.63 -34.14
N PHE A 267 7.09 -9.10 -33.54
CA PHE A 267 7.01 -9.95 -32.34
C PHE A 267 7.31 -9.11 -31.10
N MET A 268 6.40 -9.14 -30.13
CA MET A 268 6.52 -8.34 -28.91
C MET A 268 6.40 -9.23 -27.67
N ILE A 269 7.35 -9.08 -26.75
CA ILE A 269 7.34 -9.67 -25.41
C ILE A 269 7.10 -8.54 -24.42
N VAL A 270 6.09 -8.66 -23.57
CA VAL A 270 5.83 -7.71 -22.50
C VAL A 270 6.04 -8.42 -21.17
N GLN A 271 6.96 -7.90 -20.35
CA GLN A 271 7.27 -8.44 -19.05
C GLN A 271 6.95 -7.41 -17.96
N PRO A 272 6.30 -7.80 -16.85
CA PRO A 272 6.10 -6.90 -15.73
C PRO A 272 7.45 -6.54 -15.11
N ALA A 273 7.71 -5.25 -14.95
CA ALA A 273 8.86 -4.75 -14.20
C ALA A 273 8.42 -4.42 -12.78
N HIS A 274 9.06 -5.01 -11.79
CA HIS A 274 8.76 -4.71 -10.38
C HIS A 274 9.03 -3.27 -10.03
N GLN A 275 10.05 -2.68 -10.64
CA GLN A 275 10.46 -1.32 -10.40
C GLN A 275 11.22 -0.79 -11.62
N VAL A 276 10.88 0.42 -12.02
CA VAL A 276 11.64 1.18 -13.03
C VAL A 276 11.97 2.53 -12.40
N LEU A 277 13.26 2.82 -12.32
CA LEU A 277 13.79 4.06 -11.76
C LEU A 277 14.47 4.86 -12.85
N GLY A 278 14.32 6.17 -12.82
CA GLY A 278 14.95 7.08 -13.77
C GLY A 278 13.98 8.12 -14.32
N GLU A 279 14.43 8.85 -15.32
CA GLU A 279 13.66 9.91 -15.96
C GLU A 279 12.38 9.36 -16.61
N GLY A 280 11.24 10.03 -16.36
CA GLY A 280 9.91 9.56 -16.80
C GLY A 280 9.26 8.51 -15.90
N PHE A 281 9.97 8.03 -14.86
CA PHE A 281 9.51 7.06 -13.86
C PHE A 281 9.72 7.58 -12.43
N LYS A 282 9.82 6.70 -11.44
CA LYS A 282 10.16 7.08 -10.06
C LYS A 282 11.62 7.51 -9.95
N ARG A 283 11.90 8.54 -9.15
CA ARG A 283 13.27 8.95 -8.86
C ARG A 283 13.90 8.03 -7.83
N TYR A 284 15.21 7.84 -7.90
CA TYR A 284 15.98 7.10 -6.88
C TYR A 284 15.77 7.66 -5.46
N SER A 285 15.50 8.96 -5.32
CA SER A 285 15.24 9.62 -4.04
C SER A 285 13.90 9.25 -3.41
N ASP A 286 12.96 8.71 -4.17
CA ASP A 286 11.60 8.41 -3.72
C ASP A 286 11.49 6.99 -3.13
N ASP A 287 12.60 6.26 -3.15
CA ASP A 287 12.68 4.84 -2.76
C ASP A 287 13.47 4.62 -1.44
N ILE A 288 13.90 5.71 -0.76
CA ILE A 288 14.70 5.68 0.47
C ILE A 288 13.86 6.00 1.71
#